data_6056be8f88abb376f2916292ebc930d3
#
_entry.id   6056be8f88abb376f2916292ebc930d3
#
_cell.length_a   1.000
_cell.length_b   1.000
_cell.length_c   1.000
_cell.angle_alpha   90.00
_cell.angle_beta   90.00
_cell.angle_gamma   90.00
#
_symmetry.space_group_name_H-M   'P 1'
#
loop_
_entity.id
_entity.type
_entity.pdbx_description
1 polymer ?
#
loop_
_entity_poly.entity_id
_entity_poly.type
_entity_poly.pdbx_seq_one_letter_code
_entity_poly.pdbx_strand_id
1 'polypeptide(L)'
;MKKITDNIYYVGVNDRNKTLFEGLWPLPDGVSYNAYLVVDEKVALVDTVEVDFFMPFLENIREVLGERPIDYVVVNHMEPDHSGSLALIKKYYPDVQIIGNKKTFDMMKGFYQLEEGLIEVKNGDTIELGERALNFVLTPMVHWPETMVTLCKSQTSDLKPQILFSGDAFGCFGALNGAIIDEKMNCDVFWSEMERYYSNIVGKYGTPVQMALKKLAGVKLDYICATHGPVWHQYIDKVVAMYDRLSKYEAEIS
;
A
#
# COMPACT_ATOMS: atom_id res chain seq x y z
N MET A 1 -4.76 7.42 -16.61
CA MET A 1 -4.33 6.04 -16.23
C MET A 1 -2.84 5.97 -16.00
N LYS A 2 -2.37 5.45 -14.86
CA LYS A 2 -0.94 5.31 -14.53
C LYS A 2 -0.58 3.84 -14.38
N LYS A 3 0.14 3.28 -15.34
CA LYS A 3 0.52 1.86 -15.40
C LYS A 3 1.87 1.64 -14.74
N ILE A 4 1.99 0.61 -13.90
CA ILE A 4 3.24 0.17 -13.27
C ILE A 4 3.83 -0.98 -14.10
N THR A 5 3.03 -2.03 -14.34
CA THR A 5 3.37 -3.17 -15.21
C THR A 5 2.19 -3.48 -16.12
N ASP A 6 2.28 -4.53 -16.94
CA ASP A 6 1.22 -4.85 -17.93
C ASP A 6 -0.17 -5.03 -17.30
N ASN A 7 -0.24 -5.49 -16.08
CA ASN A 7 -1.50 -5.78 -15.39
C ASN A 7 -1.61 -5.15 -14.00
N ILE A 8 -0.74 -4.18 -13.67
CA ILE A 8 -0.77 -3.48 -12.39
C ILE A 8 -0.81 -1.98 -12.62
N TYR A 9 -1.79 -1.32 -12.00
CA TYR A 9 -2.10 0.09 -12.19
C TYR A 9 -2.16 0.83 -10.87
N TYR A 10 -1.64 2.04 -10.85
CA TYR A 10 -1.86 3.00 -9.77
C TYR A 10 -3.18 3.71 -9.99
N VAL A 11 -4.03 3.71 -8.98
CA VAL A 11 -5.35 4.38 -8.98
C VAL A 11 -5.52 5.36 -7.82
N GLY A 12 -4.46 5.61 -7.07
CA GLY A 12 -4.46 6.54 -5.92
C GLY A 12 -4.68 7.99 -6.31
N VAL A 13 -4.68 8.85 -5.30
CA VAL A 13 -4.94 10.29 -5.38
C VAL A 13 -3.87 11.10 -4.64
N ASN A 14 -3.87 12.42 -4.85
CA ASN A 14 -2.98 13.34 -4.16
C ASN A 14 -3.78 14.40 -3.41
N ASP A 15 -3.49 14.57 -2.14
CA ASP A 15 -4.00 15.66 -1.31
C ASP A 15 -2.92 16.76 -1.18
N ARG A 16 -3.19 17.91 -1.75
CA ARG A 16 -2.32 19.10 -1.68
C ARG A 16 -2.86 20.19 -0.75
N ASN A 17 -4.00 19.92 -0.12
CA ASN A 17 -4.70 20.89 0.72
C ASN A 17 -4.59 20.55 2.21
N LYS A 18 -4.38 19.28 2.55
CA LYS A 18 -4.19 18.84 3.93
C LYS A 18 -2.89 19.43 4.47
N THR A 19 -2.98 20.17 5.56
CA THR A 19 -1.84 20.87 6.16
C THR A 19 -1.13 20.05 7.22
N LEU A 20 -1.84 19.08 7.83
CA LEU A 20 -1.33 18.22 8.91
C LEU A 20 -1.75 16.77 8.67
N PHE A 21 -0.80 15.85 8.68
CA PHE A 21 -1.04 14.41 8.73
C PHE A 21 -1.41 14.00 10.16
N GLU A 22 -2.44 13.17 10.34
CA GLU A 22 -3.00 12.78 11.64
C GLU A 22 -3.29 13.97 12.60
N GLY A 23 -3.46 15.19 12.07
CA GLY A 23 -3.63 16.41 12.85
C GLY A 23 -2.36 16.90 13.55
N LEU A 24 -1.20 16.29 13.33
CA LEU A 24 0.05 16.53 14.05
C LEU A 24 1.20 16.96 13.13
N TRP A 25 1.40 16.26 12.01
CA TRP A 25 2.63 16.37 11.22
C TRP A 25 2.44 17.28 10.01
N PRO A 26 3.19 18.39 9.89
CA PRO A 26 3.05 19.33 8.76
C PRO A 26 3.27 18.64 7.41
N LEU A 27 2.46 19.03 6.42
CA LEU A 27 2.50 18.52 5.04
C LEU A 27 2.77 19.68 4.05
N PRO A 28 3.98 20.26 4.02
CA PRO A 28 4.29 21.37 3.13
C PRO A 28 4.13 21.02 1.65
N ASP A 29 4.41 19.77 1.28
CA ASP A 29 4.32 19.25 -0.08
C ASP A 29 3.10 18.32 -0.28
N GLY A 30 2.13 18.34 0.66
CA GLY A 30 0.97 17.47 0.63
C GLY A 30 1.28 16.02 0.93
N VAL A 31 0.39 15.13 0.51
CA VAL A 31 0.52 13.67 0.66
C VAL A 31 -0.18 12.96 -0.49
N SER A 32 0.30 11.79 -0.88
CA SER A 32 -0.41 10.89 -1.77
C SER A 32 -1.08 9.77 -0.98
N TYR A 33 -2.29 9.40 -1.35
CA TYR A 33 -2.97 8.18 -0.89
C TYR A 33 -2.95 7.20 -2.05
N ASN A 34 -2.09 6.21 -1.95
CA ASN A 34 -1.85 5.27 -3.04
C ASN A 34 -2.72 4.04 -2.88
N ALA A 35 -3.35 3.65 -3.95
CA ALA A 35 -4.08 2.40 -4.09
C ALA A 35 -3.77 1.79 -5.46
N TYR A 36 -3.91 0.48 -5.59
CA TYR A 36 -3.44 -0.23 -6.77
C TYR A 36 -4.46 -1.24 -7.27
N LEU A 37 -4.53 -1.43 -8.58
CA LEU A 37 -5.29 -2.51 -9.20
C LEU A 37 -4.35 -3.56 -9.76
N VAL A 38 -4.64 -4.81 -9.45
CA VAL A 38 -4.10 -5.99 -10.13
C VAL A 38 -5.21 -6.53 -11.02
N VAL A 39 -5.03 -6.42 -12.34
CA VAL A 39 -6.03 -6.78 -13.35
C VAL A 39 -5.61 -8.08 -14.02
N ASP A 40 -6.25 -9.17 -13.66
CA ASP A 40 -6.00 -10.50 -14.16
C ASP A 40 -7.33 -11.19 -14.49
N GLU A 41 -7.47 -12.53 -14.47
CA GLU A 41 -8.76 -13.22 -14.56
C GLU A 41 -9.71 -12.72 -13.47
N LYS A 42 -9.16 -12.55 -12.26
CA LYS A 42 -9.79 -11.83 -11.15
C LYS A 42 -9.13 -10.46 -10.96
N VAL A 43 -9.93 -9.48 -10.56
CA VAL A 43 -9.47 -8.12 -10.26
C VAL A 43 -9.33 -7.93 -8.76
N ALA A 44 -8.14 -7.54 -8.31
CA ALA A 44 -7.91 -7.13 -6.93
C ALA A 44 -7.58 -5.64 -6.84
N LEU A 45 -8.29 -4.92 -6.00
CA LEU A 45 -7.94 -3.59 -5.52
C LEU A 45 -7.13 -3.75 -4.24
N VAL A 46 -5.97 -3.13 -4.15
CA VAL A 46 -5.10 -3.17 -2.97
C VAL A 46 -5.11 -1.82 -2.29
N ASP A 47 -5.61 -1.79 -1.08
CA ASP A 47 -5.93 -0.64 -0.25
C ASP A 47 -6.91 0.34 -0.94
N THR A 48 -7.36 1.34 -0.19
CA THR A 48 -8.23 2.41 -0.69
C THR A 48 -7.60 3.77 -0.39
N VAL A 49 -8.40 4.82 -0.32
CA VAL A 49 -7.95 6.18 -0.06
C VAL A 49 -8.82 6.86 1.00
N GLU A 50 -8.37 7.99 1.52
CA GLU A 50 -9.16 8.90 2.36
C GLU A 50 -10.54 9.15 1.73
N VAL A 51 -11.59 9.09 2.54
CA VAL A 51 -12.99 9.15 2.06
C VAL A 51 -13.34 10.40 1.27
N ASP A 52 -12.73 11.53 1.60
CA ASP A 52 -12.94 12.80 0.90
C ASP A 52 -12.49 12.75 -0.58
N PHE A 53 -11.60 11.82 -0.92
CA PHE A 53 -11.10 11.60 -2.27
C PHE A 53 -11.77 10.42 -3.00
N PHE A 54 -12.87 9.89 -2.46
CA PHE A 54 -13.54 8.72 -3.06
C PHE A 54 -13.92 8.93 -4.53
N MET A 55 -14.47 10.08 -4.91
CA MET A 55 -14.94 10.27 -6.29
C MET A 55 -13.80 10.27 -7.31
N PRO A 56 -12.72 11.06 -7.18
CA PRO A 56 -11.57 10.94 -8.08
C PRO A 56 -10.92 9.55 -8.04
N PHE A 57 -10.91 8.87 -6.91
CA PHE A 57 -10.44 7.49 -6.80
C PHE A 57 -11.29 6.53 -7.62
N LEU A 58 -12.62 6.61 -7.53
CA LEU A 58 -13.55 5.82 -8.33
C LEU A 58 -13.40 6.09 -9.84
N GLU A 59 -13.16 7.34 -10.23
CA GLU A 59 -12.87 7.71 -11.62
C GLU A 59 -11.59 7.03 -12.12
N ASN A 60 -10.52 7.04 -11.31
CA ASN A 60 -9.26 6.36 -11.64
C ASN A 60 -9.46 4.83 -11.81
N ILE A 61 -10.26 4.21 -10.94
CA ILE A 61 -10.61 2.79 -11.06
C ILE A 61 -11.35 2.53 -12.38
N ARG A 62 -12.36 3.33 -12.68
CA ARG A 62 -13.17 3.17 -13.89
C ARG A 62 -12.38 3.45 -15.18
N GLU A 63 -11.42 4.34 -15.15
CA GLU A 63 -10.53 4.57 -16.29
C GLU A 63 -9.75 3.30 -16.66
N VAL A 64 -9.42 2.45 -15.66
CA VAL A 64 -8.71 1.18 -15.88
C VAL A 64 -9.67 0.05 -16.25
N LEU A 65 -10.76 -0.10 -15.50
CA LEU A 65 -11.63 -1.28 -15.56
C LEU A 65 -12.81 -1.14 -16.54
N GLY A 66 -13.23 0.09 -16.87
CA GLY A 66 -14.52 0.31 -17.53
C GLY A 66 -15.65 -0.20 -16.66
N GLU A 67 -16.45 -1.12 -17.19
CA GLU A 67 -17.57 -1.77 -16.49
C GLU A 67 -17.16 -3.09 -15.79
N ARG A 68 -15.92 -3.48 -15.85
CA ARG A 68 -15.45 -4.72 -15.21
C ARG A 68 -15.54 -4.60 -13.69
N PRO A 69 -16.11 -5.60 -12.99
CA PRO A 69 -16.20 -5.58 -11.52
C PRO A 69 -14.84 -5.77 -10.85
N ILE A 70 -14.78 -5.38 -9.57
CA ILE A 70 -13.69 -5.72 -8.65
C ILE A 70 -14.11 -7.00 -7.92
N ASP A 71 -13.29 -8.05 -7.99
CA ASP A 71 -13.55 -9.31 -7.28
C ASP A 71 -13.12 -9.20 -5.81
N TYR A 72 -11.97 -8.56 -5.55
CA TYR A 72 -11.37 -8.48 -4.23
C TYR A 72 -10.91 -7.07 -3.87
N VAL A 73 -11.06 -6.69 -2.61
CA VAL A 73 -10.31 -5.58 -1.99
C VAL A 73 -9.40 -6.16 -0.92
N VAL A 74 -8.10 -5.96 -1.06
CA VAL A 74 -7.10 -6.32 -0.06
C VAL A 74 -6.89 -5.13 0.87
N VAL A 75 -7.01 -5.34 2.18
CA VAL A 75 -6.77 -4.31 3.20
C VAL A 75 -5.47 -4.66 3.92
N ASN A 76 -4.39 -4.01 3.53
CA ASN A 76 -3.10 -4.14 4.21
C ASN A 76 -3.09 -3.38 5.54
N HIS A 77 -3.81 -2.25 5.61
CA HIS A 77 -3.84 -1.37 6.77
C HIS A 77 -5.20 -0.70 6.96
N MET A 78 -5.62 -0.54 8.22
CA MET A 78 -6.94 -0.03 8.60
C MET A 78 -6.99 1.46 8.95
N GLU A 79 -5.87 2.19 8.85
CA GLU A 79 -5.90 3.62 9.03
C GLU A 79 -6.87 4.29 8.04
N PRO A 80 -7.65 5.31 8.46
CA PRO A 80 -8.74 5.85 7.63
C PRO A 80 -8.32 6.37 6.25
N ASP A 81 -7.10 6.83 6.10
CA ASP A 81 -6.57 7.30 4.81
C ASP A 81 -6.27 6.18 3.79
N HIS A 82 -6.33 4.91 4.25
CA HIS A 82 -6.23 3.71 3.41
C HIS A 82 -7.49 2.85 3.44
N SER A 83 -8.35 3.04 4.44
CA SER A 83 -9.55 2.23 4.62
C SER A 83 -10.85 3.03 4.55
N GLY A 84 -10.80 4.35 4.59
CA GLY A 84 -11.97 5.22 4.68
C GLY A 84 -12.97 5.09 3.52
N SER A 85 -12.47 4.68 2.36
CA SER A 85 -13.32 4.46 1.18
C SER A 85 -13.93 3.06 1.08
N LEU A 86 -13.63 2.12 1.99
CA LEU A 86 -14.10 0.72 1.92
C LEU A 86 -15.62 0.58 1.85
N ALA A 87 -16.35 1.31 2.70
CA ALA A 87 -17.80 1.26 2.72
C ALA A 87 -18.42 1.76 1.40
N LEU A 88 -17.80 2.75 0.77
CA LEU A 88 -18.24 3.25 -0.54
C LEU A 88 -17.87 2.27 -1.65
N ILE A 89 -16.68 1.66 -1.62
CA ILE A 89 -16.33 0.60 -2.57
C ILE A 89 -17.35 -0.53 -2.49
N LYS A 90 -17.70 -1.02 -1.29
CA LYS A 90 -18.72 -2.06 -1.10
C LYS A 90 -20.09 -1.65 -1.63
N LYS A 91 -20.43 -0.36 -1.55
CA LYS A 91 -21.68 0.17 -2.11
C LYS A 91 -21.69 0.20 -3.65
N TYR A 92 -20.57 0.55 -4.28
CA TYR A 92 -20.45 0.64 -5.75
C TYR A 92 -20.16 -0.73 -6.40
N TYR A 93 -19.53 -1.65 -5.66
CA TYR A 93 -19.22 -3.02 -6.07
C TYR A 93 -19.77 -3.99 -5.01
N PRO A 94 -21.09 -4.24 -4.97
CA PRO A 94 -21.74 -4.96 -3.85
C PRO A 94 -21.25 -6.40 -3.67
N ASP A 95 -20.82 -7.04 -4.75
CA ASP A 95 -20.34 -8.43 -4.75
C ASP A 95 -18.87 -8.56 -4.39
N VAL A 96 -18.14 -7.43 -4.22
CA VAL A 96 -16.72 -7.46 -3.88
C VAL A 96 -16.48 -8.14 -2.54
N GLN A 97 -15.46 -9.01 -2.49
CA GLN A 97 -15.03 -9.66 -1.27
C GLN A 97 -13.82 -8.90 -0.68
N ILE A 98 -13.82 -8.72 0.64
CA ILE A 98 -12.76 -7.99 1.34
C ILE A 98 -11.81 -8.99 1.99
N ILE A 99 -10.53 -8.89 1.64
CA ILE A 99 -9.46 -9.74 2.14
C ILE A 99 -8.70 -8.99 3.24
N GLY A 100 -8.57 -9.61 4.39
CA GLY A 100 -7.83 -9.07 5.53
C GLY A 100 -7.58 -10.14 6.58
N ASN A 101 -6.85 -9.83 7.62
CA ASN A 101 -6.71 -10.74 8.75
C ASN A 101 -7.79 -10.48 9.82
N LYS A 102 -7.84 -11.35 10.83
CA LYS A 102 -8.85 -11.24 11.90
C LYS A 102 -8.91 -9.86 12.55
N LYS A 103 -7.77 -9.24 12.85
CA LYS A 103 -7.73 -7.92 13.50
C LYS A 103 -8.23 -6.82 12.56
N THR A 104 -7.93 -6.93 11.25
CA THR A 104 -8.50 -6.06 10.21
C THR A 104 -10.02 -6.07 10.30
N PHE A 105 -10.63 -7.26 10.40
CA PHE A 105 -12.08 -7.40 10.45
C PHE A 105 -12.68 -6.90 11.77
N ASP A 106 -12.00 -7.15 12.90
CA ASP A 106 -12.42 -6.59 14.19
C ASP A 106 -12.46 -5.06 14.17
N MET A 107 -11.47 -4.41 13.55
CA MET A 107 -11.42 -2.95 13.35
C MET A 107 -12.47 -2.47 12.33
N MET A 108 -12.61 -3.17 11.21
CA MET A 108 -13.56 -2.84 10.15
C MET A 108 -15.01 -2.87 10.66
N LYS A 109 -15.35 -3.85 11.49
CA LYS A 109 -16.62 -3.90 12.19
C LYS A 109 -16.82 -2.68 13.08
N GLY A 110 -15.79 -2.28 13.84
CA GLY A 110 -15.84 -1.12 14.72
C GLY A 110 -15.98 0.20 13.97
N PHE A 111 -15.23 0.41 12.90
CA PHE A 111 -15.16 1.68 12.17
C PHE A 111 -16.29 1.84 11.15
N TYR A 112 -16.61 0.76 10.42
CA TYR A 112 -17.45 0.83 9.22
C TYR A 112 -18.68 -0.06 9.27
N GLN A 113 -18.83 -0.92 10.30
CA GLN A 113 -19.93 -1.91 10.44
C GLN A 113 -20.01 -2.86 9.24
N LEU A 114 -18.89 -3.16 8.61
CA LEU A 114 -18.81 -4.11 7.49
C LEU A 114 -18.46 -5.50 8.05
N GLU A 115 -19.37 -6.46 7.82
CA GLU A 115 -19.26 -7.84 8.33
C GLU A 115 -19.53 -8.90 7.25
N GLU A 116 -19.84 -8.50 6.01
CA GLU A 116 -20.20 -9.41 4.93
C GLU A 116 -19.18 -9.43 3.80
N GLY A 117 -19.04 -10.59 3.16
CA GLY A 117 -18.12 -10.78 2.04
C GLY A 117 -16.65 -10.73 2.45
N LEU A 118 -16.33 -11.24 3.65
CA LEU A 118 -14.98 -11.20 4.23
C LEU A 118 -14.23 -12.51 3.97
N ILE A 119 -12.96 -12.40 3.57
CA ILE A 119 -12.03 -13.53 3.42
C ILE A 119 -10.88 -13.31 4.41
N GLU A 120 -10.88 -14.12 5.48
CA GLU A 120 -9.79 -14.07 6.46
C GLU A 120 -8.54 -14.77 5.92
N VAL A 121 -7.41 -14.08 5.95
CA VAL A 121 -6.11 -14.63 5.58
C VAL A 121 -5.15 -14.66 6.77
N LYS A 122 -4.25 -15.63 6.74
CA LYS A 122 -3.17 -15.84 7.70
C LYS A 122 -1.81 -15.61 7.03
N ASN A 123 -0.78 -15.58 7.86
CA ASN A 123 0.59 -15.44 7.36
C ASN A 123 0.96 -16.58 6.41
N GLY A 124 1.32 -16.24 5.19
CA GLY A 124 1.71 -17.19 4.13
C GLY A 124 0.57 -17.67 3.23
N ASP A 125 -0.68 -17.33 3.55
CA ASP A 125 -1.82 -17.67 2.68
C ASP A 125 -1.67 -17.00 1.30
N THR A 126 -2.29 -17.63 0.30
CA THR A 126 -2.21 -17.19 -1.09
C THR A 126 -3.59 -17.21 -1.73
N ILE A 127 -3.91 -16.18 -2.50
CA ILE A 127 -5.11 -16.11 -3.35
C ILE A 127 -4.67 -15.95 -4.81
N GLU A 128 -5.18 -16.83 -5.65
CA GLU A 128 -4.91 -16.83 -7.09
C GLU A 128 -5.84 -15.87 -7.82
N LEU A 129 -5.31 -15.08 -8.75
CA LEU A 129 -6.07 -14.14 -9.58
C LEU A 129 -6.14 -14.61 -11.05
N GLY A 130 -5.38 -15.62 -11.42
CA GLY A 130 -5.16 -16.12 -12.77
C GLY A 130 -3.66 -16.36 -13.00
N GLU A 131 -2.99 -15.55 -13.80
CA GLU A 131 -1.52 -15.59 -13.93
C GLU A 131 -0.79 -15.07 -12.69
N ARG A 132 -1.43 -14.22 -11.90
CA ARG A 132 -0.90 -13.63 -10.67
C ARG A 132 -1.49 -14.29 -9.45
N ALA A 133 -0.71 -14.33 -8.38
CA ALA A 133 -1.16 -14.70 -7.06
C ALA A 133 -0.74 -13.66 -6.02
N LEU A 134 -1.60 -13.44 -5.04
CA LEU A 134 -1.37 -12.58 -3.88
C LEU A 134 -0.99 -13.44 -2.68
N ASN A 135 0.20 -13.27 -2.16
CA ASN A 135 0.66 -13.94 -0.93
C ASN A 135 0.74 -12.93 0.21
N PHE A 136 0.15 -13.27 1.36
CA PHE A 136 -0.01 -12.36 2.49
C PHE A 136 1.03 -12.62 3.57
N VAL A 137 1.74 -11.57 3.98
CA VAL A 137 2.74 -11.62 5.05
C VAL A 137 2.31 -10.68 6.16
N LEU A 138 1.97 -11.24 7.32
CA LEU A 138 1.57 -10.41 8.46
C LEU A 138 2.79 -9.68 9.05
N THR A 139 2.67 -8.37 9.19
CA THR A 139 3.69 -7.45 9.72
C THR A 139 3.14 -6.62 10.88
N PRO A 140 2.65 -7.28 11.96
CA PRO A 140 1.97 -6.58 13.04
C PRO A 140 2.86 -5.51 13.66
N MET A 141 2.27 -4.36 13.99
CA MET A 141 2.93 -3.17 14.53
C MET A 141 3.89 -2.47 13.54
N VAL A 142 3.66 -2.65 12.25
CA VAL A 142 4.30 -1.83 11.22
C VAL A 142 3.20 -1.07 10.40
N HIS A 143 2.45 -0.04 10.96
CA HIS A 143 2.70 0.39 12.36
C HIS A 143 1.53 0.04 13.30
N TRP A 144 0.41 -0.51 12.83
CA TRP A 144 -0.74 -0.96 13.63
C TRP A 144 -0.77 -2.49 13.81
N PRO A 145 -1.56 -3.03 14.77
CA PRO A 145 -1.52 -4.45 15.12
C PRO A 145 -2.05 -5.40 14.04
N GLU A 146 -2.85 -4.90 13.09
CA GLU A 146 -3.44 -5.69 11.99
C GLU A 146 -2.61 -5.64 10.72
N THR A 147 -1.59 -4.79 10.63
CA THR A 147 -0.87 -4.58 9.36
C THR A 147 -0.34 -5.87 8.75
N MET A 148 -0.46 -5.94 7.45
CA MET A 148 0.15 -6.95 6.61
C MET A 148 0.72 -6.31 5.33
N VAL A 149 1.54 -7.03 4.63
CA VAL A 149 1.99 -6.68 3.27
C VAL A 149 1.57 -7.79 2.31
N THR A 150 1.38 -7.43 1.06
CA THR A 150 0.93 -8.35 0.01
C THR A 150 1.98 -8.46 -1.09
N LEU A 151 2.50 -9.67 -1.30
CA LEU A 151 3.39 -9.98 -2.40
C LEU A 151 2.57 -10.46 -3.61
N CYS A 152 2.71 -9.76 -4.73
CA CYS A 152 2.11 -10.16 -6.00
C CYS A 152 3.16 -10.81 -6.89
N LYS A 153 2.97 -12.09 -7.17
CA LYS A 153 3.89 -12.92 -7.96
C LYS A 153 3.21 -13.45 -9.21
N SER A 154 3.99 -13.71 -10.27
CA SER A 154 3.50 -14.53 -11.38
C SER A 154 3.57 -16.00 -11.02
N GLN A 155 2.55 -16.76 -11.41
CA GLN A 155 2.53 -18.22 -11.31
C GLN A 155 3.11 -18.92 -12.54
N THR A 156 3.21 -18.19 -13.65
CA THR A 156 3.56 -18.77 -14.97
C THR A 156 4.99 -18.46 -15.41
N SER A 157 5.64 -17.47 -14.82
CA SER A 157 6.97 -17.03 -15.24
C SER A 157 7.70 -16.23 -14.16
N ASP A 158 8.91 -16.66 -13.81
CA ASP A 158 9.82 -15.92 -12.93
C ASP A 158 10.40 -14.65 -13.60
N LEU A 159 10.16 -14.47 -14.91
CA LEU A 159 10.57 -13.27 -15.65
C LEU A 159 9.59 -12.09 -15.46
N LYS A 160 8.38 -12.36 -14.95
CA LYS A 160 7.43 -11.28 -14.64
C LYS A 160 7.76 -10.62 -13.32
N PRO A 161 7.61 -9.29 -13.22
CA PRO A 161 7.96 -8.55 -12.01
C PRO A 161 7.24 -9.06 -10.76
N GLN A 162 7.98 -9.14 -9.64
CA GLN A 162 7.44 -9.35 -8.30
C GLN A 162 7.23 -8.01 -7.61
N ILE A 163 6.04 -7.80 -7.08
CA ILE A 163 5.61 -6.52 -6.50
C ILE A 163 5.25 -6.73 -5.04
N LEU A 164 5.75 -5.83 -4.19
CA LEU A 164 5.36 -5.72 -2.80
C LEU A 164 4.39 -4.55 -2.65
N PHE A 165 3.16 -4.80 -2.27
CA PHE A 165 2.25 -3.81 -1.72
C PHE A 165 2.49 -3.75 -0.21
N SER A 166 3.15 -2.69 0.23
CA SER A 166 3.78 -2.66 1.55
C SER A 166 2.95 -1.97 2.64
N GLY A 167 1.74 -1.49 2.31
CA GLY A 167 1.05 -0.58 3.22
C GLY A 167 1.93 0.65 3.47
N ASP A 168 1.98 1.13 4.69
CA ASP A 168 2.75 2.30 5.09
C ASP A 168 4.26 2.09 5.13
N ALA A 169 4.70 0.84 5.22
CA ALA A 169 6.12 0.56 5.16
C ALA A 169 6.71 1.07 3.83
N PHE A 170 7.87 1.73 3.92
CA PHE A 170 8.56 2.37 2.80
C PHE A 170 7.83 3.58 2.21
N GLY A 171 6.77 4.06 2.88
CA GLY A 171 6.06 5.29 2.51
C GLY A 171 6.83 6.56 2.90
N CYS A 172 6.42 7.68 2.33
CA CYS A 172 6.93 9.00 2.66
C CYS A 172 5.86 10.07 2.45
N PHE A 173 5.98 11.19 3.15
CA PHE A 173 5.15 12.36 2.86
C PHE A 173 5.49 12.94 1.48
N GLY A 174 4.62 13.80 0.98
CA GLY A 174 4.74 14.45 -0.31
C GLY A 174 3.76 13.92 -1.36
N ALA A 175 3.07 14.83 -2.02
CA ALA A 175 2.18 14.53 -3.14
C ALA A 175 2.98 14.26 -4.42
N LEU A 176 2.55 13.28 -5.20
CA LEU A 176 3.19 12.92 -6.46
C LEU A 176 2.87 13.97 -7.54
N ASN A 177 3.88 14.34 -8.32
CA ASN A 177 3.77 15.39 -9.33
C ASN A 177 3.90 14.82 -10.76
N GLY A 178 2.83 14.16 -11.22
CA GLY A 178 2.76 13.57 -12.56
C GLY A 178 3.29 12.15 -12.62
N ALA A 179 4.59 11.92 -12.50
CA ALA A 179 5.18 10.58 -12.40
C ALA A 179 4.80 9.90 -11.07
N ILE A 180 4.81 8.57 -11.07
CA ILE A 180 4.54 7.75 -9.87
C ILE A 180 5.71 6.81 -9.54
N ILE A 181 6.56 6.47 -10.52
CA ILE A 181 7.70 5.56 -10.35
C ILE A 181 8.95 6.41 -10.18
N ASP A 182 9.79 6.05 -9.23
CA ASP A 182 10.98 6.77 -8.81
C ASP A 182 11.97 7.04 -9.95
N GLU A 183 12.14 6.12 -10.89
CA GLU A 183 13.01 6.30 -12.07
C GLU A 183 12.57 7.43 -13.02
N LYS A 184 11.31 7.90 -12.90
CA LYS A 184 10.68 8.91 -13.77
C LYS A 184 10.49 10.26 -13.09
N MET A 185 11.05 10.45 -11.89
CA MET A 185 10.91 11.69 -11.11
C MET A 185 12.20 12.08 -10.41
N ASN A 186 12.30 13.34 -9.97
CA ASN A 186 13.31 13.72 -8.99
C ASN A 186 12.86 13.27 -7.60
N CYS A 187 13.65 12.39 -6.99
CA CYS A 187 13.37 11.83 -5.67
C CYS A 187 14.04 12.59 -4.51
N ASP A 188 14.75 13.69 -4.76
CA ASP A 188 15.54 14.38 -3.72
C ASP A 188 14.69 14.79 -2.51
N VAL A 189 13.49 15.32 -2.75
CA VAL A 189 12.55 15.72 -1.69
C VAL A 189 12.05 14.53 -0.88
N PHE A 190 11.91 13.37 -1.50
CA PHE A 190 11.31 12.20 -0.86
C PHE A 190 12.24 11.51 0.14
N TRP A 191 13.56 11.71 0.08
CA TRP A 191 14.48 11.09 1.04
C TRP A 191 14.31 11.65 2.45
N SER A 192 14.30 12.96 2.59
CA SER A 192 14.03 13.62 3.88
C SER A 192 12.61 13.37 4.37
N GLU A 193 11.65 13.34 3.45
CA GLU A 193 10.25 13.05 3.77
C GLU A 193 10.04 11.61 4.21
N MET A 194 10.80 10.64 3.70
CA MET A 194 10.79 9.25 4.17
C MET A 194 11.35 9.12 5.59
N GLU A 195 12.47 9.78 5.90
CA GLU A 195 13.02 9.81 7.26
C GLU A 195 12.04 10.44 8.25
N ARG A 196 11.40 11.54 7.83
CA ARG A 196 10.41 12.23 8.63
C ARG A 196 9.15 11.38 8.83
N TYR A 197 8.66 10.73 7.78
CA TYR A 197 7.54 9.79 7.83
C TYR A 197 7.87 8.63 8.77
N TYR A 198 8.98 7.94 8.53
CA TYR A 198 9.42 6.82 9.36
C TYR A 198 9.48 7.23 10.84
N SER A 199 10.16 8.33 11.16
CA SER A 199 10.40 8.77 12.54
C SER A 199 9.11 9.07 13.30
N ASN A 200 8.11 9.61 12.61
CA ASN A 200 6.86 10.04 13.23
C ASN A 200 5.79 8.94 13.27
N ILE A 201 5.73 8.08 12.25
CA ILE A 201 4.65 7.09 12.07
C ILE A 201 5.12 5.70 12.53
N VAL A 202 6.30 5.27 12.13
CA VAL A 202 6.81 3.91 12.33
C VAL A 202 7.86 3.82 13.45
N GLY A 203 8.53 4.92 13.76
CA GLY A 203 9.81 4.95 14.49
C GLY A 203 9.85 4.26 15.84
N LYS A 204 8.76 4.22 16.62
CA LYS A 204 8.73 3.50 17.90
C LYS A 204 8.69 1.98 17.76
N TYR A 205 8.51 1.45 16.54
CA TYR A 205 8.33 0.04 16.24
C TYR A 205 9.54 -0.61 15.56
N GLY A 206 10.75 -0.19 15.88
CA GLY A 206 11.98 -0.70 15.25
C GLY A 206 12.11 -2.22 15.24
N THR A 207 11.83 -2.90 16.38
CA THR A 207 11.85 -4.37 16.44
C THR A 207 10.81 -5.02 15.52
N PRO A 208 9.53 -4.63 15.47
CA PRO A 208 8.58 -5.10 14.45
C PRO A 208 9.06 -4.88 13.02
N VAL A 209 9.66 -3.73 12.70
CA VAL A 209 10.22 -3.46 11.36
C VAL A 209 11.35 -4.44 11.04
N GLN A 210 12.30 -4.68 11.95
CA GLN A 210 13.36 -5.68 11.76
C GLN A 210 12.80 -7.09 11.53
N MET A 211 11.71 -7.45 12.23
CA MET A 211 11.03 -8.74 11.99
C MET A 211 10.38 -8.79 10.60
N ALA A 212 9.76 -7.70 10.15
CA ALA A 212 9.17 -7.61 8.82
C ALA A 212 10.24 -7.71 7.73
N LEU A 213 11.34 -6.96 7.84
CA LEU A 213 12.48 -7.03 6.92
C LEU A 213 13.05 -8.46 6.84
N LYS A 214 13.18 -9.15 8.00
CA LYS A 214 13.64 -10.54 8.04
C LYS A 214 12.69 -11.50 7.32
N LYS A 215 11.36 -11.31 7.41
CA LYS A 215 10.38 -12.15 6.70
C LYS A 215 10.46 -11.94 5.19
N LEU A 216 10.81 -10.76 4.73
CA LEU A 216 10.95 -10.41 3.33
C LEU A 216 12.36 -10.65 2.78
N ALA A 217 13.32 -11.01 3.64
CA ALA A 217 14.70 -11.26 3.23
C ALA A 217 14.77 -12.40 2.18
N GLY A 218 15.53 -12.15 1.12
CA GLY A 218 15.70 -13.11 0.01
C GLY A 218 14.57 -13.08 -1.04
N VAL A 219 13.51 -12.29 -0.84
CA VAL A 219 12.52 -12.04 -1.89
C VAL A 219 13.10 -11.03 -2.86
N LYS A 220 13.27 -11.41 -4.11
CA LYS A 220 13.67 -10.47 -5.17
C LYS A 220 12.45 -9.62 -5.53
N LEU A 221 12.51 -8.33 -5.21
CA LEU A 221 11.47 -7.36 -5.53
C LEU A 221 11.87 -6.54 -6.75
N ASP A 222 10.93 -6.32 -7.66
CA ASP A 222 11.08 -5.41 -8.79
C ASP A 222 10.39 -4.08 -8.50
N TYR A 223 9.34 -4.07 -7.67
CA TYR A 223 8.64 -2.86 -7.22
C TYR A 223 8.22 -2.97 -5.76
N ILE A 224 8.32 -1.84 -5.04
CA ILE A 224 7.64 -1.61 -3.76
C ILE A 224 6.58 -0.54 -3.97
N CYS A 225 5.33 -0.89 -3.74
CA CYS A 225 4.14 -0.07 -3.90
C CYS A 225 3.62 0.28 -2.50
N ALA A 226 4.14 1.37 -1.93
CA ALA A 226 3.70 1.88 -0.63
C ALA A 226 2.40 2.69 -0.75
N THR A 227 1.70 2.88 0.36
CA THR A 227 0.46 3.67 0.41
C THR A 227 0.69 5.18 0.34
N HIS A 228 1.94 5.64 0.50
CA HIS A 228 2.35 7.04 0.36
C HIS A 228 3.65 7.16 -0.44
N GLY A 229 3.77 8.27 -1.19
CA GLY A 229 4.97 8.60 -1.93
C GLY A 229 5.17 7.79 -3.22
N PRO A 230 6.40 7.73 -3.75
CA PRO A 230 6.71 7.04 -5.00
C PRO A 230 6.53 5.52 -4.93
N VAL A 231 6.24 4.92 -6.08
CA VAL A 231 6.50 3.49 -6.32
C VAL A 231 8.00 3.32 -6.53
N TRP A 232 8.63 2.56 -5.64
CA TRP A 232 10.07 2.31 -5.68
C TRP A 232 10.38 1.16 -6.63
N HIS A 233 11.29 1.41 -7.57
CA HIS A 233 11.81 0.47 -8.55
C HIS A 233 13.33 0.55 -8.65
N GLN A 234 13.85 1.74 -8.97
CA GLN A 234 15.28 1.98 -9.10
C GLN A 234 16.00 1.99 -7.75
N TYR A 235 15.35 2.49 -6.70
CA TYR A 235 15.96 2.74 -5.39
C TYR A 235 15.54 1.77 -4.30
N ILE A 236 15.06 0.57 -4.63
CA ILE A 236 14.63 -0.45 -3.66
C ILE A 236 15.70 -0.72 -2.60
N ASP A 237 16.95 -0.97 -3.02
CA ASP A 237 18.03 -1.27 -2.09
C ASP A 237 18.30 -0.12 -1.13
N LYS A 238 18.26 1.14 -1.60
CA LYS A 238 18.43 2.33 -0.78
C LYS A 238 17.29 2.47 0.24
N VAL A 239 16.07 2.26 -0.19
CA VAL A 239 14.87 2.35 0.66
C VAL A 239 14.90 1.28 1.75
N VAL A 240 15.23 0.05 1.41
CA VAL A 240 15.37 -1.07 2.36
C VAL A 240 16.50 -0.81 3.35
N ALA A 241 17.68 -0.36 2.87
CA ALA A 241 18.81 -0.02 3.72
C ALA A 241 18.47 1.12 4.71
N MET A 242 17.70 2.11 4.27
CA MET A 242 17.24 3.21 5.09
C MET A 242 16.30 2.73 6.20
N TYR A 243 15.33 1.88 5.89
CA TYR A 243 14.45 1.25 6.89
C TYR A 243 15.22 0.36 7.87
N ASP A 244 16.21 -0.39 7.39
CA ASP A 244 17.08 -1.22 8.25
C ASP A 244 17.87 -0.35 9.25
N ARG A 245 18.50 0.72 8.79
CA ARG A 245 19.22 1.69 9.62
C ARG A 245 18.32 2.35 10.65
N LEU A 246 17.22 2.94 10.19
CA LEU A 246 16.30 3.69 11.05
C LEU A 246 15.67 2.80 12.13
N SER A 247 15.32 1.55 11.79
CA SER A 247 14.72 0.61 12.74
C SER A 247 15.69 0.07 13.80
N LYS A 248 16.99 0.20 13.57
CA LYS A 248 18.05 -0.05 14.56
C LYS A 248 18.37 1.18 15.40
N TYR A 249 17.73 2.32 15.11
CA TYR A 249 18.02 3.61 15.74
C TYR A 249 19.46 4.08 15.53
N GLU A 250 20.05 3.71 14.40
CA GLU A 250 21.41 4.11 14.02
C GLU A 250 21.40 5.51 13.39
N ALA A 251 22.28 6.38 13.90
CA ALA A 251 22.45 7.71 13.30
C ALA A 251 23.13 7.62 11.93
N GLU A 252 22.83 8.58 11.05
CA GLU A 252 23.61 8.77 9.84
C GLU A 252 24.99 9.32 10.23
N ILE A 253 26.05 8.56 9.95
CA ILE A 253 27.43 9.02 10.18
C ILE A 253 27.81 9.84 8.96
N SER A 254 27.92 11.17 9.14
CA SER A 254 28.40 12.13 8.14
C SER A 254 29.91 12.01 7.94
#